data_ab31672bd6ca5f6ab614056b4827401e
#
_entry.id   ab31672bd6ca5f6ab614056b4827401e
#
_cell.length_a   1.000
_cell.length_b   1.000
_cell.length_c   1.000
_cell.angle_alpha   90.00
_cell.angle_beta   90.00
_cell.angle_gamma   90.00
#
_symmetry.space_group_name_H-M   'P 1'
#
loop_
_entity.id
_entity.type
_entity.pdbx_description
1 polymer ?
#
loop_
_entity_poly.entity_id
_entity_poly.type
_entity_poly.pdbx_seq_one_letter_code
_entity_poly.pdbx_strand_id
1 'polypeptide(L)'
;MPDTIPTHWNINNEIDDYSSKFSAFIKTPMFLILLNIFSCFMLDNDPKNKNVNKLIILIGKATVPLILLITYMISVFYGLDKKINVMVIVSVFVGFLLIVMGNYLPKTKRNYTVGIKIPWTLNSDENWNKTHRLAGYLFILGGILFLINPFIGKNYYIFIILAVTSIIPTIYSFYLYKNGI
;
A
#
# COMPACT_ATOMS: atom_id res chain seq x y z
N MET A 1 8.77 -27.16 -12.45
CA MET A 1 8.48 -26.39 -11.25
C MET A 1 8.34 -27.30 -10.05
N PRO A 2 8.93 -26.98 -8.90
CA PRO A 2 8.81 -27.78 -7.68
C PRO A 2 7.35 -27.84 -7.19
N ASP A 3 7.00 -28.82 -6.33
CA ASP A 3 5.62 -28.99 -5.85
C ASP A 3 5.19 -27.95 -4.81
N THR A 4 6.16 -27.35 -4.17
CA THR A 4 5.97 -26.23 -3.23
C THR A 4 6.62 -24.96 -3.77
N ILE A 5 5.94 -23.84 -3.62
CA ILE A 5 6.37 -22.52 -4.08
C ILE A 5 6.55 -21.62 -2.85
N PRO A 6 7.66 -20.87 -2.75
CA PRO A 6 7.83 -19.87 -1.71
C PRO A 6 6.74 -18.82 -1.80
N THR A 7 6.13 -18.49 -0.67
CA THR A 7 5.03 -17.52 -0.59
C THR A 7 5.29 -16.40 0.42
N HIS A 8 6.29 -16.56 1.28
CA HIS A 8 6.69 -15.53 2.22
C HIS A 8 8.22 -15.46 2.37
N TRP A 9 8.73 -14.25 2.60
CA TRP A 9 10.14 -13.95 2.85
C TRP A 9 10.23 -13.07 4.10
N ASN A 10 11.17 -13.44 4.98
CA ASN A 10 11.45 -12.64 6.16
C ASN A 10 12.19 -11.34 5.79
N ILE A 11 12.46 -10.49 6.79
CA ILE A 11 13.14 -9.20 6.60
C ILE A 11 14.56 -9.31 6.04
N ASN A 12 15.19 -10.48 6.13
CA ASN A 12 16.52 -10.76 5.61
C ASN A 12 16.49 -11.30 4.18
N ASN A 13 15.31 -11.31 3.53
CA ASN A 13 15.07 -11.91 2.21
C ASN A 13 15.29 -13.43 2.17
N GLU A 14 15.12 -14.11 3.31
CA GLU A 14 15.14 -15.56 3.41
C GLU A 14 13.71 -16.09 3.33
N ILE A 15 13.53 -17.23 2.67
CA ILE A 15 12.22 -17.89 2.56
C ILE A 15 11.91 -18.53 3.91
N ASP A 16 10.77 -18.20 4.48
CA ASP A 16 10.29 -18.74 5.75
C ASP A 16 8.92 -19.42 5.66
N ASP A 17 8.26 -19.36 4.48
CA ASP A 17 7.03 -20.11 4.24
C ASP A 17 6.88 -20.57 2.79
N TYR A 18 6.21 -21.71 2.60
CA TYR A 18 5.95 -22.34 1.31
C TYR A 18 4.47 -22.73 1.20
N SER A 19 3.93 -22.66 0.00
CA SER A 19 2.59 -23.15 -0.31
C SER A 19 2.62 -24.16 -1.46
N SER A 20 1.56 -24.99 -1.55
CA SER A 20 1.38 -25.85 -2.73
C SER A 20 1.20 -25.02 -4.00
N LYS A 21 1.56 -25.58 -5.16
CA LYS A 21 1.30 -24.95 -6.48
C LYS A 21 -0.15 -24.48 -6.62
N PHE A 22 -1.10 -25.31 -6.20
CA PHE A 22 -2.51 -24.97 -6.28
C PHE A 22 -2.83 -23.72 -5.43
N SER A 23 -2.30 -23.66 -4.23
CA SER A 23 -2.51 -22.49 -3.35
C SER A 23 -1.87 -21.23 -3.94
N ALA A 24 -0.62 -21.31 -4.39
CA ALA A 24 0.13 -20.17 -4.91
C ALA A 24 -0.44 -19.62 -6.23
N PHE A 25 -0.83 -20.48 -7.17
CA PHE A 25 -1.22 -20.08 -8.52
C PHE A 25 -2.73 -20.03 -8.78
N ILE A 26 -3.55 -20.60 -7.90
CA ILE A 26 -5.00 -20.63 -8.07
C ILE A 26 -5.71 -19.98 -6.89
N LYS A 27 -5.54 -20.52 -5.67
CA LYS A 27 -6.32 -20.10 -4.50
C LYS A 27 -6.02 -18.64 -4.11
N THR A 28 -4.75 -18.27 -3.97
CA THR A 28 -4.35 -16.91 -3.60
C THR A 28 -4.71 -15.87 -4.67
N PRO A 29 -4.41 -16.08 -5.98
CA PRO A 29 -4.88 -15.18 -7.03
C PRO A 29 -6.39 -15.03 -7.07
N MET A 30 -7.15 -16.11 -6.96
CA MET A 30 -8.62 -16.06 -6.96
C MET A 30 -9.15 -15.20 -5.79
N PHE A 31 -8.61 -15.37 -4.60
CA PHE A 31 -8.96 -14.54 -3.46
C PHE A 31 -8.64 -13.06 -3.68
N LEU A 32 -7.45 -12.75 -4.21
CA LEU A 32 -7.06 -11.37 -4.51
C LEU A 32 -7.90 -10.74 -5.63
N ILE A 33 -8.29 -11.51 -6.64
CA ILE A 33 -9.22 -11.05 -7.69
C ILE A 33 -10.58 -10.70 -7.09
N LEU A 34 -11.14 -11.52 -6.21
CA LEU A 34 -12.40 -11.23 -5.53
C LEU A 34 -12.30 -9.96 -4.67
N LEU A 35 -11.19 -9.79 -3.93
CA LEU A 35 -10.92 -8.56 -3.19
C LEU A 35 -10.83 -7.34 -4.12
N ASN A 36 -10.19 -7.49 -5.29
CA ASN A 36 -10.09 -6.40 -6.25
C ASN A 36 -11.45 -6.00 -6.83
N ILE A 37 -12.29 -6.99 -7.18
CA ILE A 37 -13.66 -6.74 -7.65
C ILE A 37 -14.44 -5.97 -6.59
N PHE A 38 -14.37 -6.39 -5.32
CA PHE A 38 -15.00 -5.69 -4.21
C PHE A 38 -14.45 -4.26 -4.04
N SER A 39 -13.13 -4.08 -4.10
CA SER A 39 -12.49 -2.77 -4.02
C SER A 39 -12.92 -1.84 -5.16
N CYS A 40 -12.98 -2.36 -6.39
CA CYS A 40 -13.47 -1.60 -7.55
C CYS A 40 -14.93 -1.18 -7.37
N PHE A 41 -15.77 -2.10 -6.89
CA PHE A 41 -17.17 -1.81 -6.60
C PHE A 41 -17.29 -0.68 -5.55
N MET A 42 -16.55 -0.74 -4.46
CA MET A 42 -16.55 0.31 -3.43
C MET A 42 -16.06 1.66 -3.96
N LEU A 43 -14.99 1.66 -4.78
CA LEU A 43 -14.47 2.88 -5.39
C LEU A 43 -15.44 3.53 -6.37
N ASP A 44 -16.17 2.74 -7.14
CA ASP A 44 -17.12 3.24 -8.14
C ASP A 44 -18.43 3.71 -7.51
N ASN A 45 -18.85 3.11 -6.41
CA ASN A 45 -20.12 3.39 -5.74
C ASN A 45 -19.99 4.30 -4.50
N ASP A 46 -18.85 4.96 -4.30
CA ASP A 46 -18.71 5.97 -3.24
C ASP A 46 -19.63 7.15 -3.54
N PRO A 47 -20.57 7.51 -2.66
CA PRO A 47 -21.47 8.67 -2.85
C PRO A 47 -20.72 9.99 -3.06
N LYS A 48 -19.45 10.06 -2.61
CA LYS A 48 -18.56 11.20 -2.77
C LYS A 48 -17.43 10.96 -3.79
N ASN A 49 -17.61 10.03 -4.73
CA ASN A 49 -16.60 9.70 -5.75
C ASN A 49 -16.08 10.94 -6.49
N LYS A 50 -16.96 11.92 -6.77
CA LYS A 50 -16.59 13.21 -7.39
C LYS A 50 -15.50 13.98 -6.64
N ASN A 51 -15.30 13.68 -5.37
CA ASN A 51 -14.29 14.29 -4.52
C ASN A 51 -12.91 13.65 -4.67
N VAL A 52 -12.82 12.50 -5.33
CA VAL A 52 -11.57 11.73 -5.49
C VAL A 52 -10.97 12.03 -6.86
N ASN A 53 -9.65 12.22 -6.90
CA ASN A 53 -8.94 12.36 -8.16
C ASN A 53 -9.01 11.06 -8.96
N LYS A 54 -9.34 11.14 -10.26
CA LYS A 54 -9.47 9.97 -11.16
C LYS A 54 -8.21 9.10 -11.19
N LEU A 55 -7.02 9.70 -11.08
CA LEU A 55 -5.77 8.95 -11.06
C LEU A 55 -5.66 8.09 -9.78
N ILE A 56 -6.08 8.60 -8.63
CA ILE A 56 -6.12 7.82 -7.39
C ILE A 56 -7.08 6.63 -7.49
N ILE A 57 -8.23 6.84 -8.09
CA ILE A 57 -9.18 5.74 -8.33
C ILE A 57 -8.55 4.68 -9.23
N LEU A 58 -7.89 5.10 -10.32
CA LEU A 58 -7.18 4.19 -11.23
C LEU A 58 -6.07 3.41 -10.50
N ILE A 59 -5.25 4.10 -9.69
CA ILE A 59 -4.19 3.46 -8.90
C ILE A 59 -4.78 2.46 -7.90
N GLY A 60 -5.84 2.85 -7.18
CA GLY A 60 -6.55 1.95 -6.27
C GLY A 60 -7.02 0.67 -6.95
N LYS A 61 -7.60 0.79 -8.15
CA LYS A 61 -8.05 -0.36 -8.96
C LYS A 61 -6.89 -1.20 -9.50
N ALA A 62 -5.76 -0.57 -9.85
CA ALA A 62 -4.60 -1.24 -10.42
C ALA A 62 -3.68 -1.88 -9.38
N THR A 63 -3.75 -1.47 -8.10
CA THR A 63 -2.81 -1.93 -7.06
C THR A 63 -2.84 -3.45 -6.88
N VAL A 64 -4.01 -4.07 -6.75
CA VAL A 64 -4.11 -5.53 -6.57
C VAL A 64 -3.68 -6.30 -7.82
N PRO A 65 -4.09 -5.96 -9.05
CA PRO A 65 -3.54 -6.56 -10.27
C PRO A 65 -2.02 -6.46 -10.38
N LEU A 66 -1.42 -5.32 -9.99
CA LEU A 66 0.03 -5.17 -9.99
C LEU A 66 0.70 -6.05 -8.93
N ILE A 67 0.14 -6.16 -7.74
CA ILE A 67 0.62 -7.10 -6.70
C ILE A 67 0.56 -8.54 -7.24
N LEU A 68 -0.54 -8.94 -7.86
CA LEU A 68 -0.69 -10.27 -8.47
C LEU A 68 0.38 -10.52 -9.54
N LEU A 69 0.62 -9.56 -10.42
CA LEU A 69 1.64 -9.68 -11.44
C LEU A 69 3.05 -9.85 -10.82
N ILE A 70 3.39 -9.03 -9.83
CA ILE A 70 4.68 -9.08 -9.14
C ILE A 70 4.86 -10.43 -8.43
N THR A 71 3.87 -10.87 -7.66
CA THR A 71 3.95 -12.15 -6.93
C THR A 71 4.03 -13.33 -7.88
N TYR A 72 3.29 -13.30 -8.99
CA TYR A 72 3.36 -14.32 -10.01
C TYR A 72 4.75 -14.39 -10.67
N MET A 73 5.33 -13.24 -11.03
CA MET A 73 6.69 -13.17 -11.58
C MET A 73 7.73 -13.71 -10.59
N ILE A 74 7.63 -13.34 -9.31
CA ILE A 74 8.50 -13.85 -8.25
C ILE A 74 8.42 -15.38 -8.20
N SER A 75 7.21 -15.96 -8.18
CA SER A 75 6.99 -17.41 -8.12
C SER A 75 7.55 -18.13 -9.35
N VAL A 76 7.42 -17.53 -10.54
CA VAL A 76 7.99 -18.10 -11.79
C VAL A 76 9.53 -18.09 -11.74
N PHE A 77 10.15 -16.98 -11.34
CA PHE A 77 11.60 -16.90 -11.23
C PHE A 77 12.16 -17.93 -10.25
N TYR A 78 11.51 -18.09 -9.10
CA TYR A 78 11.88 -19.14 -8.14
C TYR A 78 11.73 -20.55 -8.74
N GLY A 79 10.65 -20.80 -9.46
CA GLY A 79 10.44 -22.08 -10.15
C GLY A 79 11.46 -22.39 -11.25
N LEU A 80 12.22 -21.38 -11.69
CA LEU A 80 13.33 -21.47 -12.66
C LEU A 80 14.71 -21.42 -11.97
N ASP A 81 14.78 -21.63 -10.66
CA ASP A 81 15.99 -21.58 -9.83
C ASP A 81 16.76 -20.24 -9.90
N LYS A 82 16.05 -19.16 -10.25
CA LYS A 82 16.62 -17.82 -10.28
C LYS A 82 16.45 -17.14 -8.92
N LYS A 83 17.56 -16.82 -8.27
CA LYS A 83 17.56 -16.05 -7.04
C LYS A 83 17.26 -14.58 -7.34
N ILE A 84 16.22 -14.05 -6.74
CA ILE A 84 15.83 -12.65 -6.83
C ILE A 84 15.75 -12.02 -5.42
N ASN A 85 16.04 -10.74 -5.33
CA ASN A 85 15.87 -10.02 -4.07
C ASN A 85 14.45 -9.46 -4.00
N VAL A 86 13.56 -10.20 -3.31
CA VAL A 86 12.16 -9.84 -3.15
C VAL A 86 12.00 -8.54 -2.36
N MET A 87 12.87 -8.29 -1.36
CA MET A 87 12.84 -7.07 -0.57
C MET A 87 13.11 -5.82 -1.42
N VAL A 88 13.98 -5.90 -2.42
CA VAL A 88 14.20 -4.78 -3.38
C VAL A 88 12.94 -4.53 -4.19
N ILE A 89 12.32 -5.58 -4.74
CA ILE A 89 11.10 -5.46 -5.55
C ILE A 89 9.97 -4.82 -4.74
N VAL A 90 9.74 -5.32 -3.53
CA VAL A 90 8.71 -4.79 -2.61
C VAL A 90 9.01 -3.35 -2.22
N SER A 91 10.27 -3.04 -1.88
CA SER A 91 10.67 -1.67 -1.50
C SER A 91 10.45 -0.68 -2.64
N VAL A 92 10.80 -1.04 -3.85
CA VAL A 92 10.58 -0.19 -5.04
C VAL A 92 9.09 0.01 -5.28
N PHE A 93 8.30 -1.06 -5.26
CA PHE A 93 6.86 -1.00 -5.50
C PHE A 93 6.14 -0.15 -4.46
N VAL A 94 6.37 -0.42 -3.17
CA VAL A 94 5.76 0.32 -2.05
C VAL A 94 6.24 1.77 -2.03
N GLY A 95 7.53 2.01 -2.29
CA GLY A 95 8.09 3.36 -2.38
C GLY A 95 7.39 4.21 -3.43
N PHE A 96 7.20 3.66 -4.64
CA PHE A 96 6.44 4.34 -5.70
C PHE A 96 4.99 4.60 -5.31
N LEU A 97 4.30 3.62 -4.73
CA LEU A 97 2.92 3.79 -4.26
C LEU A 97 2.82 4.92 -3.24
N LEU A 98 3.72 4.96 -2.24
CA LEU A 98 3.72 6.01 -1.22
C LEU A 98 3.96 7.38 -1.84
N ILE A 99 4.92 7.55 -2.76
CA ILE A 99 5.18 8.82 -3.43
C ILE A 99 3.94 9.29 -4.19
N VAL A 100 3.32 8.41 -4.97
CA VAL A 100 2.14 8.76 -5.76
C VAL A 100 0.98 9.11 -4.83
N MET A 101 0.69 8.27 -3.84
CA MET A 101 -0.37 8.55 -2.85
C MET A 101 -0.10 9.86 -2.12
N GLY A 102 1.13 10.10 -1.68
CA GLY A 102 1.52 11.33 -0.98
C GLY A 102 1.31 12.60 -1.81
N ASN A 103 1.55 12.54 -3.10
CA ASN A 103 1.34 13.67 -4.00
C ASN A 103 -0.15 13.98 -4.26
N TYR A 104 -1.00 12.96 -4.25
CA TYR A 104 -2.42 13.13 -4.59
C TYR A 104 -3.34 13.18 -3.38
N LEU A 105 -2.95 12.60 -2.25
CA LEU A 105 -3.75 12.57 -1.03
C LEU A 105 -4.20 13.96 -0.56
N PRO A 106 -3.35 15.00 -0.53
CA PRO A 106 -3.75 16.36 -0.16
C PRO A 106 -4.74 17.02 -1.12
N LYS A 107 -4.85 16.51 -2.36
CA LYS A 107 -5.74 17.03 -3.40
C LYS A 107 -7.11 16.36 -3.38
N THR A 108 -7.29 15.33 -2.54
CA THR A 108 -8.50 14.54 -2.44
C THR A 108 -9.42 15.13 -1.38
N LYS A 109 -10.60 15.57 -1.78
CA LYS A 109 -11.61 16.06 -0.85
C LYS A 109 -12.22 14.90 -0.05
N ARG A 110 -12.88 15.21 1.07
CA ARG A 110 -13.48 14.23 1.96
C ARG A 110 -14.42 13.26 1.22
N ASN A 111 -14.14 11.97 1.39
CA ASN A 111 -14.86 10.86 0.78
C ASN A 111 -14.81 9.62 1.71
N TYR A 112 -15.46 8.51 1.31
CA TYR A 112 -15.57 7.32 2.13
C TYR A 112 -14.65 6.16 1.70
N THR A 113 -13.96 6.27 0.56
CA THR A 113 -13.14 5.17 0.01
C THR A 113 -11.65 5.41 0.08
N VAL A 114 -11.16 6.62 -0.18
CA VAL A 114 -9.74 6.91 -0.32
C VAL A 114 -9.29 7.94 0.72
N GLY A 115 -8.25 7.62 1.48
CA GLY A 115 -7.63 8.51 2.45
C GLY A 115 -7.58 7.96 3.87
N ILE A 116 -7.16 8.81 4.81
CA ILE A 116 -7.14 8.52 6.25
C ILE A 116 -8.54 8.75 6.79
N LYS A 117 -9.31 7.67 6.87
CA LYS A 117 -10.73 7.65 7.21
C LYS A 117 -10.92 7.27 8.67
N ILE A 118 -10.76 8.22 9.54
CA ILE A 118 -11.02 8.08 10.97
C ILE A 118 -12.16 9.05 11.36
N PRO A 119 -12.84 8.84 12.49
CA PRO A 119 -14.03 9.63 12.84
C PRO A 119 -13.79 11.13 12.73
N TRP A 120 -12.65 11.61 13.17
CA TRP A 120 -12.31 13.05 13.19
C TRP A 120 -12.13 13.64 11.79
N THR A 121 -11.45 12.94 10.88
CA THR A 121 -11.31 13.37 9.48
C THR A 121 -12.63 13.31 8.72
N LEU A 122 -13.47 12.30 9.01
CA LEU A 122 -14.76 12.15 8.34
C LEU A 122 -15.81 13.18 8.77
N ASN A 123 -15.65 13.77 9.95
CA ASN A 123 -16.60 14.75 10.49
C ASN A 123 -16.24 16.22 10.21
N SER A 124 -14.98 16.52 9.81
CA SER A 124 -14.52 17.87 9.55
C SER A 124 -13.72 17.95 8.25
N ASP A 125 -14.13 18.84 7.34
CA ASP A 125 -13.38 19.10 6.10
C ASP A 125 -12.03 19.76 6.39
N GLU A 126 -11.94 20.59 7.43
CA GLU A 126 -10.70 21.22 7.83
C GLU A 126 -9.72 20.21 8.42
N ASN A 127 -10.18 19.31 9.30
CA ASN A 127 -9.39 18.22 9.84
C ASN A 127 -8.90 17.30 8.70
N TRP A 128 -9.82 16.94 7.78
CA TRP A 128 -9.47 16.18 6.58
C TRP A 128 -8.32 16.81 5.82
N ASN A 129 -8.45 18.07 5.44
CA ASN A 129 -7.47 18.77 4.61
C ASN A 129 -6.11 18.91 5.30
N LYS A 130 -6.08 19.28 6.58
CA LYS A 130 -4.84 19.40 7.37
C LYS A 130 -4.15 18.08 7.56
N THR A 131 -4.90 17.03 7.93
CA THR A 131 -4.37 15.68 8.14
C THR A 131 -3.81 15.09 6.83
N HIS A 132 -4.54 15.21 5.72
CA HIS A 132 -4.09 14.68 4.43
C HIS A 132 -2.91 15.47 3.87
N ARG A 133 -2.79 16.76 4.17
CA ARG A 133 -1.61 17.55 3.80
C ARG A 133 -0.35 17.08 4.53
N LEU A 134 -0.44 16.86 5.84
CA LEU A 134 0.66 16.30 6.63
C LEU A 134 1.02 14.89 6.14
N ALA A 135 0.01 14.03 5.98
CA ALA A 135 0.20 12.67 5.48
C ALA A 135 0.85 12.66 4.09
N GLY A 136 0.50 13.59 3.22
CA GLY A 136 1.10 13.73 1.90
C GLY A 136 2.62 13.91 1.95
N TYR A 137 3.11 14.79 2.81
CA TYR A 137 4.55 14.98 3.00
C TYR A 137 5.24 13.74 3.58
N LEU A 138 4.62 13.12 4.59
CA LEU A 138 5.16 11.91 5.22
C LEU A 138 5.20 10.73 4.25
N PHE A 139 4.19 10.58 3.40
CA PHE A 139 4.14 9.51 2.40
C PHE A 139 5.21 9.70 1.31
N ILE A 140 5.41 10.94 0.83
CA ILE A 140 6.48 11.23 -0.15
C ILE A 140 7.85 10.92 0.47
N LEU A 141 8.11 11.44 1.68
CA LEU A 141 9.37 11.19 2.38
C LEU A 141 9.57 9.70 2.65
N GLY A 142 8.54 9.03 3.18
CA GLY A 142 8.55 7.59 3.43
C GLY A 142 8.80 6.78 2.16
N GLY A 143 8.17 7.16 1.04
CA GLY A 143 8.38 6.52 -0.25
C GLY A 143 9.81 6.66 -0.77
N ILE A 144 10.42 7.84 -0.63
CA ILE A 144 11.84 8.06 -0.96
C ILE A 144 12.73 7.16 -0.10
N LEU A 145 12.47 7.10 1.21
CA LEU A 145 13.22 6.23 2.12
C LEU A 145 13.06 4.74 1.76
N PHE A 146 11.88 4.30 1.33
CA PHE A 146 11.66 2.95 0.79
C PHE A 146 12.52 2.66 -0.44
N LEU A 147 12.62 3.62 -1.38
CA LEU A 147 13.46 3.47 -2.57
C LEU A 147 14.96 3.40 -2.25
N ILE A 148 15.40 4.06 -1.18
CA ILE A 148 16.80 4.08 -0.74
C ILE A 148 17.13 2.85 0.13
N ASN A 149 16.14 2.27 0.81
CA ASN A 149 16.33 1.18 1.77
C ASN A 149 17.15 -0.02 1.24
N PRO A 150 16.96 -0.50 -0.01
CA PRO A 150 17.77 -1.59 -0.56
C PRO A 150 19.29 -1.32 -0.57
N PHE A 151 19.70 -0.05 -0.65
CA PHE A 151 21.10 0.36 -0.64
C PHE A 151 21.68 0.46 0.78
N ILE A 152 20.82 0.69 1.78
CA ILE A 152 21.22 0.74 3.20
C ILE A 152 21.35 -0.67 3.77
N GLY A 153 20.58 -1.63 3.26
CA GLY A 153 20.61 -3.04 3.69
C GLY A 153 20.06 -3.30 5.09
N LYS A 154 19.30 -2.34 5.66
CA LYS A 154 18.72 -2.45 7.02
C LYS A 154 17.19 -2.45 6.94
N ASN A 155 16.63 -3.59 6.59
CA ASN A 155 15.20 -3.73 6.27
C ASN A 155 14.24 -3.38 7.44
N TYR A 156 14.69 -3.35 8.69
CA TYR A 156 13.85 -2.93 9.83
C TYR A 156 13.39 -1.47 9.75
N TYR A 157 14.08 -0.59 9.00
CA TYR A 157 13.62 0.78 8.78
C TYR A 157 12.26 0.85 8.07
N ILE A 158 11.91 -0.17 7.28
CA ILE A 158 10.61 -0.28 6.61
C ILE A 158 9.47 -0.18 7.62
N PHE A 159 9.56 -0.90 8.75
CA PHE A 159 8.54 -0.86 9.79
C PHE A 159 8.44 0.51 10.47
N ILE A 160 9.58 1.18 10.67
CA ILE A 160 9.61 2.53 11.24
C ILE A 160 8.93 3.51 10.28
N ILE A 161 9.23 3.44 8.99
CA ILE A 161 8.63 4.30 7.97
C ILE A 161 7.10 4.09 7.93
N LEU A 162 6.63 2.85 7.93
CA LEU A 162 5.20 2.53 7.94
C LEU A 162 4.52 3.02 9.22
N ALA A 163 5.15 2.85 10.38
CA ALA A 163 4.63 3.34 11.64
C ALA A 163 4.53 4.88 11.65
N VAL A 164 5.57 5.58 11.22
CA VAL A 164 5.58 7.05 11.15
C VAL A 164 4.51 7.57 10.20
N THR A 165 4.39 6.99 9.01
CA THR A 165 3.43 7.43 7.99
C THR A 165 1.98 7.17 8.39
N SER A 166 1.68 6.20 9.24
CA SER A 166 0.32 5.89 9.72
C SER A 166 -0.01 6.54 11.06
N ILE A 167 0.89 6.50 12.02
CA ILE A 167 0.62 6.95 13.40
C ILE A 167 0.61 8.49 13.50
N ILE A 168 1.59 9.16 12.90
CA ILE A 168 1.71 10.63 13.03
C ILE A 168 0.47 11.36 12.49
N PRO A 169 -0.05 11.07 11.27
CA PRO A 169 -1.26 11.72 10.80
C PRO A 169 -2.49 11.41 11.67
N THR A 170 -2.56 10.20 12.23
CA THR A 170 -3.66 9.80 13.11
C THR A 170 -3.65 10.61 14.42
N ILE A 171 -2.49 10.72 15.08
CA ILE A 171 -2.32 11.55 16.28
C ILE A 171 -2.60 13.01 15.97
N TYR A 172 -2.11 13.53 14.85
CA TYR A 172 -2.34 14.90 14.43
C TYR A 172 -3.83 15.21 14.21
N SER A 173 -4.55 14.30 13.56
CA SER A 173 -5.99 14.43 13.38
C SER A 173 -6.74 14.46 14.72
N PHE A 174 -6.34 13.62 15.67
CA PHE A 174 -6.91 13.65 17.02
C PHE A 174 -6.62 14.96 17.75
N TYR A 175 -5.39 15.46 17.64
CA TYR A 175 -5.00 16.75 18.19
C TYR A 175 -5.88 17.91 17.62
N LEU A 176 -6.09 17.93 16.31
CA LEU A 176 -6.97 18.91 15.66
C LEU A 176 -8.41 18.84 16.21
N TYR A 177 -8.94 17.63 16.32
CA TYR A 177 -10.27 17.40 16.90
C TYR A 177 -10.39 17.94 18.32
N LYS A 178 -9.39 17.72 19.17
CA LYS A 178 -9.39 18.24 20.54
C LYS A 178 -9.33 19.77 20.60
N ASN A 179 -8.81 20.43 19.57
CA ASN A 179 -8.77 21.89 19.44
C ASN A 179 -9.97 22.47 18.66
N GLY A 180 -11.05 21.70 18.48
CA GLY A 180 -12.30 22.17 17.89
C GLY A 180 -12.35 22.18 16.36
N ILE A 181 -11.42 21.45 15.69
CA ILE A 181 -11.31 21.36 14.22
C ILE A 181 -11.82 20.02 13.71
#